data_9c07abdc3c71cd516424924c205fb416
#
_entry.id   9c07abdc3c71cd516424924c205fb416
#
_cell.length_a   1.000
_cell.length_b   1.000
_cell.length_c   1.000
_cell.angle_alpha   90.00
_cell.angle_beta   90.00
_cell.angle_gamma   90.00
#
_symmetry.space_group_name_H-M   'P 1'
#
loop_
_entity.id
_entity.type
_entity.pdbx_description
1 polymer ?
#
loop_
_entity_poly.entity_id
_entity_poly.type
_entity_poly.pdbx_seq_one_letter_code
_entity_poly.pdbx_strand_id
1 'polypeptide(L)'
;MLFYAIALEVMLSDGFSLREILRDPAQQTGQSSFLGFLSNIGVWLWVCSGAICLFSAGVGGFVSAQKQKQLLILIGMLSLVLAVDDFFLLHDRYLPQRAVFLCYAVFTIILLVRYFKNLMEIEGFAFLSAGGLLALSIYVDLNQRKFPFDYAHVQTVEEGFKFVGAASWLYFCYRLASFRFRRSADSKGRNGES
;
A
#
# COMPACT_ATOMS: atom_id res chain seq x y z
N MET A 1 18.96 7.67 -13.51
CA MET A 1 20.10 6.97 -14.16
C MET A 1 20.97 6.22 -13.15
N LEU A 2 21.43 6.85 -12.05
CA LEU A 2 22.32 6.21 -11.07
C LEU A 2 21.72 4.92 -10.46
N PHE A 3 20.47 4.95 -10.00
CA PHE A 3 19.78 3.75 -9.47
C PHE A 3 19.75 2.59 -10.46
N TYR A 4 19.42 2.86 -11.72
CA TYR A 4 19.37 1.84 -12.76
C TYR A 4 20.75 1.18 -12.98
N ALA A 5 21.80 1.98 -13.05
CA ALA A 5 23.17 1.48 -13.22
C ALA A 5 23.61 0.62 -12.02
N ILE A 6 23.37 1.11 -10.79
CA ILE A 6 23.73 0.38 -9.57
C ILE A 6 22.94 -0.93 -9.46
N ALA A 7 21.62 -0.89 -9.69
CA ALA A 7 20.80 -2.09 -9.64
C ALA A 7 21.25 -3.14 -10.68
N LEU A 8 21.55 -2.69 -11.90
CA LEU A 8 22.06 -3.56 -12.95
C LEU A 8 23.40 -4.22 -12.57
N GLU A 9 24.34 -3.44 -12.05
CA GLU A 9 25.66 -3.93 -11.62
C GLU A 9 25.54 -4.96 -10.49
N VAL A 10 24.74 -4.65 -9.47
CA VAL A 10 24.50 -5.57 -8.34
C VAL A 10 23.91 -6.87 -8.82
N MET A 11 22.84 -6.85 -9.63
CA MET A 11 22.20 -8.06 -10.13
C MET A 11 23.11 -8.90 -11.02
N LEU A 12 23.94 -8.27 -11.85
CA LEU A 12 24.95 -8.95 -12.66
C LEU A 12 26.02 -9.60 -11.78
N SER A 13 26.45 -8.93 -10.71
CA SER A 13 27.45 -9.49 -9.77
C SER A 13 26.88 -10.66 -8.97
N ASP A 14 25.56 -10.71 -8.74
CA ASP A 14 24.86 -11.84 -8.12
C ASP A 14 24.60 -13.01 -9.09
N GLY A 15 25.08 -12.90 -10.35
CA GLY A 15 25.04 -13.98 -11.33
C GLY A 15 23.80 -14.00 -12.24
N PHE A 16 22.94 -13.00 -12.17
CA PHE A 16 21.82 -12.87 -13.12
C PHE A 16 22.30 -12.40 -14.48
N SER A 17 21.75 -12.95 -15.55
CA SER A 17 22.00 -12.48 -16.91
C SER A 17 21.20 -11.20 -17.20
N LEU A 18 21.69 -10.38 -18.15
CA LEU A 18 20.96 -9.20 -18.62
C LEU A 18 19.52 -9.52 -19.04
N ARG A 19 19.29 -10.70 -19.60
CA ARG A 19 17.97 -11.15 -20.03
C ARG A 19 17.03 -11.36 -18.82
N GLU A 20 17.54 -11.96 -17.77
CA GLU A 20 16.78 -12.21 -16.54
C GLU A 20 16.45 -10.92 -15.78
N ILE A 21 17.34 -9.94 -15.85
CA ILE A 21 17.14 -8.63 -15.19
C ILE A 21 16.15 -7.75 -15.96
N LEU A 22 16.23 -7.73 -17.29
CA LEU A 22 15.54 -6.73 -18.11
C LEU A 22 14.23 -7.22 -18.71
N ARG A 23 13.99 -8.52 -18.77
CA ARG A 23 12.76 -9.08 -19.32
C ARG A 23 11.73 -9.40 -18.23
N ASP A 24 10.48 -9.17 -18.58
CA ASP A 24 9.33 -9.58 -17.79
C ASP A 24 9.34 -11.11 -17.57
N PRO A 25 9.02 -11.59 -16.34
CA PRO A 25 8.98 -13.03 -16.04
C PRO A 25 8.08 -13.84 -16.96
N ALA A 26 6.92 -13.30 -17.38
CA ALA A 26 6.02 -13.99 -18.30
C ALA A 26 6.68 -14.20 -19.69
N GLN A 27 7.45 -13.22 -20.16
CA GLN A 27 8.22 -13.36 -21.40
C GLN A 27 9.36 -14.39 -21.30
N GLN A 28 9.99 -14.48 -20.12
CA GLN A 28 11.08 -15.42 -19.89
C GLN A 28 10.59 -16.87 -19.86
N THR A 29 9.43 -17.09 -19.26
CA THR A 29 8.83 -18.43 -19.07
C THR A 29 7.88 -18.83 -20.20
N GLY A 30 7.62 -17.95 -21.17
CA GLY A 30 6.65 -18.18 -22.24
C GLY A 30 5.20 -18.28 -21.75
N GLN A 31 4.91 -17.76 -20.59
CA GLN A 31 3.59 -17.78 -19.97
C GLN A 31 2.72 -16.58 -20.39
N SER A 32 1.43 -16.66 -20.09
CA SER A 32 0.49 -15.57 -20.37
C SER A 32 0.83 -14.32 -19.54
N SER A 33 0.79 -13.14 -20.15
CA SER A 33 0.94 -11.84 -19.45
C SER A 33 -0.17 -11.56 -18.45
N PHE A 34 -1.25 -12.35 -18.44
CA PHE A 34 -2.34 -12.24 -17.46
C PHE A 34 -2.09 -13.05 -16.18
N LEU A 35 -0.97 -13.78 -16.08
CA LEU A 35 -0.61 -14.43 -14.81
C LEU A 35 -0.41 -13.37 -13.72
N GLY A 36 -1.05 -13.59 -12.58
CA GLY A 36 -1.03 -12.64 -11.46
C GLY A 36 -1.72 -11.30 -11.74
N PHE A 37 -2.60 -11.22 -12.75
CA PHE A 37 -3.25 -9.96 -13.15
C PHE A 37 -3.89 -9.21 -11.98
N LEU A 38 -4.69 -9.89 -11.15
CA LEU A 38 -5.35 -9.27 -9.98
C LEU A 38 -4.33 -8.86 -8.92
N SER A 39 -3.32 -9.68 -8.66
CA SER A 39 -2.24 -9.36 -7.74
C SER A 39 -1.46 -8.12 -8.20
N ASN A 40 -1.13 -8.03 -9.49
CA ASN A 40 -0.45 -6.86 -10.06
C ASN A 40 -1.29 -5.57 -9.92
N ILE A 41 -2.61 -5.65 -10.12
CA ILE A 41 -3.49 -4.50 -9.85
C ILE A 41 -3.45 -4.13 -8.36
N GLY A 42 -3.42 -5.12 -7.45
CA GLY A 42 -3.25 -4.89 -6.02
C GLY A 42 -1.98 -4.08 -5.72
N VAL A 43 -0.85 -4.45 -6.32
CA VAL A 43 0.41 -3.68 -6.19
C VAL A 43 0.25 -2.25 -6.70
N TRP A 44 -0.44 -2.03 -7.82
CA TRP A 44 -0.69 -0.67 -8.33
C TRP A 44 -1.55 0.15 -7.38
N LEU A 45 -2.53 -0.44 -6.71
CA LEU A 45 -3.34 0.25 -5.70
C LEU A 45 -2.45 0.75 -4.54
N TRP A 46 -1.50 -0.06 -4.07
CA TRP A 46 -0.53 0.35 -3.06
C TRP A 46 0.39 1.47 -3.55
N VAL A 47 0.95 1.34 -4.75
CA VAL A 47 1.83 2.38 -5.34
C VAL A 47 1.09 3.69 -5.51
N CYS A 48 -0.15 3.66 -6.04
CA CYS A 48 -0.98 4.86 -6.19
C CYS A 48 -1.29 5.51 -4.83
N SER A 49 -1.59 4.71 -3.81
CA SER A 49 -1.81 5.20 -2.44
C SER A 49 -0.58 5.93 -1.89
N GLY A 50 0.59 5.32 -2.05
CA GLY A 50 1.88 5.90 -1.67
C GLY A 50 2.15 7.20 -2.40
N ALA A 51 2.02 7.20 -3.73
CA ALA A 51 2.27 8.35 -4.58
C ALA A 51 1.35 9.54 -4.23
N ILE A 52 0.05 9.32 -4.07
CA ILE A 52 -0.93 10.37 -3.72
C ILE A 52 -0.57 11.00 -2.36
N CYS A 53 -0.29 10.18 -1.35
CA CYS A 53 0.04 10.68 -0.02
C CYS A 53 1.36 11.43 0.01
N LEU A 54 2.43 10.91 -0.57
CA LEU A 54 3.75 11.54 -0.58
C LEU A 54 3.78 12.80 -1.45
N PHE A 55 3.16 12.78 -2.62
CA PHE A 55 3.00 13.97 -3.45
C PHE A 55 2.27 15.07 -2.68
N SER A 56 1.13 14.76 -2.06
CA SER A 56 0.37 15.74 -1.27
C SER A 56 1.18 16.28 -0.09
N ALA A 57 1.99 15.45 0.56
CA ALA A 57 2.88 15.87 1.63
C ALA A 57 4.01 16.81 1.16
N GLY A 58 4.49 16.62 -0.08
CA GLY A 58 5.56 17.43 -0.68
C GLY A 58 5.07 18.79 -1.17
N VAL A 59 3.95 18.83 -1.89
CA VAL A 59 3.42 20.04 -2.54
C VAL A 59 2.64 20.94 -1.59
N GLY A 60 2.04 20.39 -0.56
CA GLY A 60 1.20 21.15 0.36
C GLY A 60 2.00 22.09 1.29
N GLY A 61 1.72 23.41 1.30
CA GLY A 61 2.26 24.39 2.27
C GLY A 61 1.79 24.10 3.70
N PHE A 62 2.46 23.23 4.47
CA PHE A 62 2.05 22.70 5.79
C PHE A 62 2.50 23.55 6.99
N VAL A 63 2.61 24.85 6.85
CA VAL A 63 3.12 25.72 7.93
C VAL A 63 2.30 25.58 9.22
N SER A 64 0.98 25.37 9.13
CA SER A 64 0.09 25.23 10.30
C SER A 64 -0.48 23.82 10.54
N ALA A 65 -0.15 22.82 9.72
CA ALA A 65 -0.75 21.48 9.78
C ALA A 65 0.29 20.34 9.78
N GLN A 66 1.34 20.49 10.57
CA GLN A 66 2.47 19.54 10.64
C GLN A 66 2.03 18.10 10.94
N LYS A 67 1.02 17.90 11.81
CA LYS A 67 0.48 16.57 12.13
C LYS A 67 -0.10 15.86 10.90
N GLN A 68 -0.80 16.60 10.04
CA GLN A 68 -1.38 16.05 8.82
C GLN A 68 -0.30 15.69 7.79
N LYS A 69 0.75 16.52 7.69
CA LYS A 69 1.92 16.21 6.85
C LYS A 69 2.58 14.90 7.31
N GLN A 70 2.82 14.75 8.61
CA GLN A 70 3.39 13.53 9.18
C GLN A 70 2.51 12.32 8.88
N LEU A 71 1.19 12.44 9.04
CA LEU A 71 0.25 11.35 8.75
C LEU A 71 0.32 10.94 7.28
N LEU A 72 0.32 11.90 6.34
CA LEU A 72 0.47 11.64 4.90
C LEU A 72 1.78 10.90 4.58
N ILE A 73 2.90 11.34 5.17
CA ILE A 73 4.20 10.68 4.97
C ILE A 73 4.16 9.25 5.51
N LEU A 74 3.66 9.04 6.73
CA LEU A 74 3.62 7.72 7.35
C LEU A 74 2.73 6.74 6.57
N ILE A 75 1.55 7.18 6.15
CA ILE A 75 0.64 6.37 5.34
C ILE A 75 1.22 6.12 3.94
N GLY A 76 1.82 7.13 3.33
CA GLY A 76 2.47 6.98 2.04
C GLY A 76 3.64 5.98 2.08
N MET A 77 4.49 6.06 3.10
CA MET A 77 5.60 5.12 3.29
C MET A 77 5.10 3.71 3.58
N LEU A 78 4.08 3.54 4.44
CA LEU A 78 3.46 2.23 4.67
C LEU A 78 2.94 1.63 3.36
N SER A 79 2.24 2.42 2.54
CA SER A 79 1.72 1.95 1.25
C SER A 79 2.83 1.49 0.30
N LEU A 80 3.96 2.19 0.25
CA LEU A 80 5.11 1.76 -0.55
C LEU A 80 5.78 0.49 0.00
N VAL A 81 5.87 0.36 1.32
CA VAL A 81 6.38 -0.88 1.95
C VAL A 81 5.49 -2.07 1.61
N LEU A 82 4.16 -1.91 1.68
CA LEU A 82 3.21 -2.95 1.27
C LEU A 82 3.32 -3.27 -0.22
N ALA A 83 3.52 -2.26 -1.08
CA ALA A 83 3.75 -2.47 -2.51
C ALA A 83 5.01 -3.31 -2.78
N VAL A 84 6.11 -2.99 -2.10
CA VAL A 84 7.40 -3.71 -2.24
C VAL A 84 7.27 -5.14 -1.71
N ASP A 85 6.61 -5.32 -0.58
CA ASP A 85 6.37 -6.63 0.02
C ASP A 85 5.55 -7.54 -0.90
N ASP A 86 4.42 -7.03 -1.42
CA ASP A 86 3.57 -7.77 -2.37
C ASP A 86 4.27 -8.04 -3.71
N PHE A 87 5.01 -7.07 -4.24
CA PHE A 87 5.69 -7.22 -5.53
C PHE A 87 6.81 -8.25 -5.49
N PHE A 88 7.62 -8.22 -4.43
CA PHE A 88 8.76 -9.14 -4.28
C PHE A 88 8.42 -10.40 -3.47
N LEU A 89 7.18 -10.54 -3.00
CA LEU A 89 6.72 -11.66 -2.14
C LEU A 89 7.63 -11.83 -0.91
N LEU A 90 8.00 -10.70 -0.26
CA LEU A 90 9.00 -10.71 0.81
C LEU A 90 8.54 -11.53 2.02
N HIS A 91 7.27 -11.38 2.43
CA HIS A 91 6.69 -12.12 3.55
C HIS A 91 6.49 -13.61 3.25
N ASP A 92 6.40 -14.00 1.97
CA ASP A 92 6.22 -15.42 1.58
C ASP A 92 7.54 -16.16 1.39
N ARG A 93 8.59 -15.47 0.91
CA ARG A 93 9.81 -16.11 0.43
C ARG A 93 11.04 -15.82 1.27
N TYR A 94 11.16 -14.63 1.83
CA TYR A 94 12.42 -14.14 2.40
C TYR A 94 12.35 -13.81 3.88
N LEU A 95 11.17 -13.43 4.40
CA LEU A 95 11.00 -12.97 5.77
C LEU A 95 10.04 -13.88 6.54
N PRO A 96 10.18 -13.98 7.87
CA PRO A 96 9.21 -14.69 8.69
C PRO A 96 7.83 -14.04 8.61
N GLN A 97 6.89 -14.62 7.89
CA GLN A 97 5.56 -14.09 7.59
C GLN A 97 4.86 -13.49 8.82
N ARG A 98 4.84 -14.23 9.94
CA ARG A 98 4.20 -13.76 11.18
C ARG A 98 4.83 -12.49 11.75
N ALA A 99 6.14 -12.33 11.61
CA ALA A 99 6.85 -11.14 12.10
C ALA A 99 6.51 -9.93 11.24
N VAL A 100 6.46 -10.10 9.91
CA VAL A 100 6.07 -9.03 8.98
C VAL A 100 4.65 -8.55 9.26
N PHE A 101 3.69 -9.46 9.36
CA PHE A 101 2.30 -9.11 9.66
C PHE A 101 2.14 -8.47 11.04
N LEU A 102 2.89 -8.91 12.04
CA LEU A 102 2.92 -8.27 13.35
C LEU A 102 3.44 -6.82 13.25
N CYS A 103 4.50 -6.58 12.49
CA CYS A 103 5.01 -5.24 12.25
C CYS A 103 3.96 -4.33 11.59
N TYR A 104 3.23 -4.82 10.59
CA TYR A 104 2.15 -4.06 9.96
C TYR A 104 1.01 -3.77 10.92
N ALA A 105 0.59 -4.76 11.71
CA ALA A 105 -0.45 -4.58 12.72
C ALA A 105 -0.05 -3.54 13.78
N VAL A 106 1.14 -3.66 14.35
CA VAL A 106 1.68 -2.71 15.35
C VAL A 106 1.77 -1.31 14.78
N PHE A 107 2.30 -1.16 13.57
CA PHE A 107 2.39 0.15 12.92
C PHE A 107 1.02 0.77 12.67
N THR A 108 0.06 -0.02 12.19
CA THR A 108 -1.32 0.43 11.95
C THR A 108 -2.03 0.83 13.25
N ILE A 109 -1.82 0.07 14.32
CA ILE A 109 -2.36 0.40 15.66
C ILE A 109 -1.74 1.70 16.18
N ILE A 110 -0.44 1.89 16.04
CA ILE A 110 0.23 3.14 16.44
C ILE A 110 -0.34 4.33 15.64
N LEU A 111 -0.54 4.18 14.34
CA LEU A 111 -1.17 5.21 13.53
C LEU A 111 -2.59 5.52 14.02
N LEU A 112 -3.39 4.48 14.25
CA LEU A 112 -4.76 4.61 14.72
C LEU A 112 -4.80 5.36 16.07
N VAL A 113 -4.01 4.95 17.05
CA VAL A 113 -4.01 5.57 18.39
C VAL A 113 -3.51 7.02 18.33
N ARG A 114 -2.40 7.27 17.63
CA ARG A 114 -1.76 8.59 17.55
C ARG A 114 -2.58 9.62 16.79
N TYR A 115 -3.27 9.18 15.73
CA TYR A 115 -3.98 10.08 14.81
C TYR A 115 -5.50 9.83 14.78
N PHE A 116 -6.04 9.18 15.81
CA PHE A 116 -7.44 8.72 15.85
C PHE A 116 -8.44 9.80 15.45
N LYS A 117 -8.36 11.00 16.05
CA LYS A 117 -9.25 12.11 15.72
C LYS A 117 -9.15 12.51 14.25
N ASN A 118 -7.93 12.66 13.73
CA ASN A 118 -7.72 13.05 12.34
C ASN A 118 -8.26 12.00 11.35
N LEU A 119 -8.04 10.71 11.66
CA LEU A 119 -8.51 9.59 10.83
C LEU A 119 -10.04 9.54 10.79
N MET A 120 -10.69 9.67 11.95
CA MET A 120 -12.16 9.63 12.04
C MET A 120 -12.82 10.86 11.41
N GLU A 121 -12.24 12.05 11.53
CA GLU A 121 -12.76 13.29 10.92
C GLU A 121 -12.65 13.27 9.38
N ILE A 122 -11.62 12.65 8.83
CA ILE A 122 -11.38 12.64 7.39
C ILE A 122 -12.24 11.59 6.69
N GLU A 123 -12.06 10.33 7.03
CA GLU A 123 -12.79 9.19 6.46
C GLU A 123 -12.55 7.92 7.31
N GLY A 124 -13.05 7.94 8.55
CA GLY A 124 -12.83 6.85 9.51
C GLY A 124 -13.38 5.51 9.04
N PHE A 125 -14.53 5.51 8.36
CA PHE A 125 -15.14 4.29 7.84
C PHE A 125 -14.24 3.60 6.80
N ALA A 126 -13.70 4.35 5.83
CA ALA A 126 -12.82 3.79 4.81
C ALA A 126 -11.51 3.23 5.42
N PHE A 127 -10.93 3.93 6.40
CA PHE A 127 -9.74 3.47 7.11
C PHE A 127 -9.99 2.15 7.86
N LEU A 128 -11.08 2.08 8.63
CA LEU A 128 -11.42 0.89 9.41
C LEU A 128 -11.83 -0.29 8.50
N SER A 129 -12.56 -0.01 7.41
CA SER A 129 -12.92 -1.04 6.42
C SER A 129 -11.70 -1.61 5.73
N ALA A 130 -10.76 -0.76 5.30
CA ALA A 130 -9.50 -1.20 4.70
C ALA A 130 -8.69 -2.06 5.68
N GLY A 131 -8.47 -1.57 6.90
CA GLY A 131 -7.75 -2.31 7.93
C GLY A 131 -8.42 -3.63 8.31
N GLY A 132 -9.75 -3.65 8.44
CA GLY A 132 -10.53 -4.86 8.74
C GLY A 132 -10.46 -5.91 7.62
N LEU A 133 -10.60 -5.50 6.36
CA LEU A 133 -10.50 -6.41 5.21
C LEU A 133 -9.08 -6.98 5.06
N LEU A 134 -8.06 -6.16 5.24
CA LEU A 134 -6.67 -6.62 5.22
C LEU A 134 -6.38 -7.58 6.38
N ALA A 135 -6.90 -7.30 7.57
CA ALA A 135 -6.77 -8.21 8.71
C ALA A 135 -7.48 -9.55 8.46
N LEU A 136 -8.64 -9.53 7.78
CA LEU A 136 -9.35 -10.76 7.36
C LEU A 136 -8.54 -11.54 6.31
N SER A 137 -7.94 -10.88 5.33
CA SER A 137 -7.05 -11.53 4.37
C SER A 137 -5.90 -12.24 5.09
N ILE A 138 -5.18 -11.54 5.97
CA ILE A 138 -4.10 -12.12 6.78
C ILE A 138 -4.59 -13.28 7.66
N TYR A 139 -5.79 -13.17 8.25
CA TYR A 139 -6.37 -14.23 9.05
C TYR A 139 -6.65 -15.48 8.22
N VAL A 140 -7.19 -15.33 7.01
CA VAL A 140 -7.44 -16.44 6.08
C VAL A 140 -6.14 -17.09 5.67
N ASP A 141 -5.14 -16.30 5.27
CA ASP A 141 -3.80 -16.78 4.88
C ASP A 141 -3.15 -17.60 6.00
N LEU A 142 -3.05 -17.07 7.21
CA LEU A 142 -2.43 -17.78 8.36
C LEU A 142 -3.16 -19.05 8.79
N ASN A 143 -4.41 -19.23 8.38
CA ASN A 143 -5.25 -20.37 8.76
C ASN A 143 -5.68 -21.24 7.58
N GLN A 144 -5.11 -21.06 6.39
CA GLN A 144 -5.49 -21.77 5.16
C GLN A 144 -5.69 -23.29 5.35
N ARG A 145 -4.77 -23.93 6.09
CA ARG A 145 -4.80 -25.39 6.34
C ARG A 145 -5.92 -25.84 7.28
N LYS A 146 -6.63 -24.93 7.96
CA LYS A 146 -7.70 -25.28 8.90
C LYS A 146 -9.07 -25.25 8.25
N PHE A 147 -9.19 -24.63 7.08
CA PHE A 147 -10.46 -24.56 6.37
C PHE A 147 -10.77 -25.86 5.65
N PRO A 148 -12.01 -26.35 5.72
CA PRO A 148 -12.43 -27.60 5.06
C PRO A 148 -12.69 -27.43 3.56
N PHE A 149 -12.20 -26.36 2.95
CA PHE A 149 -12.40 -26.01 1.55
C PHE A 149 -11.15 -26.27 0.73
N ASP A 150 -11.32 -26.46 -0.56
CA ASP A 150 -10.22 -26.55 -1.50
C ASP A 150 -9.36 -25.26 -1.48
N TYR A 151 -8.04 -25.43 -1.62
CA TYR A 151 -7.06 -24.34 -1.58
C TYR A 151 -7.42 -23.17 -2.49
N ALA A 152 -7.87 -23.44 -3.72
CA ALA A 152 -8.26 -22.43 -4.68
C ALA A 152 -9.39 -21.52 -4.19
N HIS A 153 -10.38 -22.09 -3.47
CA HIS A 153 -11.48 -21.31 -2.89
C HIS A 153 -11.00 -20.44 -1.73
N VAL A 154 -10.17 -20.98 -0.84
CA VAL A 154 -9.62 -20.23 0.28
C VAL A 154 -8.78 -19.06 -0.22
N GLN A 155 -7.91 -19.30 -1.20
CA GLN A 155 -7.10 -18.27 -1.84
C GLN A 155 -7.96 -17.20 -2.54
N THR A 156 -9.04 -17.58 -3.19
CA THR A 156 -9.96 -16.62 -3.82
C THR A 156 -10.56 -15.66 -2.78
N VAL A 157 -10.95 -16.16 -1.61
CA VAL A 157 -11.51 -15.35 -0.53
C VAL A 157 -10.43 -14.44 0.07
N GLU A 158 -9.25 -14.97 0.33
CA GLU A 158 -8.09 -14.23 0.84
C GLU A 158 -7.72 -13.05 -0.08
N GLU A 159 -7.46 -13.35 -1.35
CA GLU A 159 -7.11 -12.34 -2.35
C GLU A 159 -8.25 -11.34 -2.59
N GLY A 160 -9.50 -11.78 -2.49
CA GLY A 160 -10.67 -10.92 -2.54
C GLY A 160 -10.69 -9.90 -1.41
N PHE A 161 -10.47 -10.31 -0.16
CA PHE A 161 -10.34 -9.39 0.98
C PHE A 161 -9.16 -8.44 0.83
N LYS A 162 -8.02 -8.92 0.39
CA LYS A 162 -6.82 -8.12 0.13
C LYS A 162 -7.09 -7.05 -0.92
N PHE A 163 -7.69 -7.43 -2.05
CA PHE A 163 -7.98 -6.52 -3.15
C PHE A 163 -8.97 -5.42 -2.75
N VAL A 164 -10.10 -5.77 -2.13
CA VAL A 164 -11.10 -4.79 -1.67
C VAL A 164 -10.52 -3.92 -0.54
N GLY A 165 -9.70 -4.51 0.34
CA GLY A 165 -8.97 -3.78 1.37
C GLY A 165 -8.02 -2.74 0.78
N ALA A 166 -7.21 -3.11 -0.21
CA ALA A 166 -6.30 -2.20 -0.92
C ALA A 166 -7.04 -1.09 -1.68
N ALA A 167 -8.17 -1.41 -2.32
CA ALA A 167 -9.01 -0.41 -2.98
C ALA A 167 -9.63 0.59 -1.99
N SER A 168 -10.12 0.09 -0.84
CA SER A 168 -10.63 0.94 0.26
C SER A 168 -9.52 1.82 0.86
N TRP A 169 -8.30 1.30 0.95
CA TRP A 169 -7.13 2.04 1.38
C TRP A 169 -6.77 3.16 0.41
N LEU A 170 -6.76 2.89 -0.90
CA LEU A 170 -6.54 3.91 -1.91
C LEU A 170 -7.59 5.04 -1.82
N TYR A 171 -8.87 4.67 -1.65
CA TYR A 171 -9.92 5.65 -1.45
C TYR A 171 -9.67 6.50 -0.20
N PHE A 172 -9.29 5.88 0.92
CA PHE A 172 -8.91 6.61 2.15
C PHE A 172 -7.72 7.55 1.90
N CYS A 173 -6.67 7.11 1.21
CA CYS A 173 -5.51 7.92 0.87
C CYS A 173 -5.90 9.13 0.01
N TYR A 174 -6.77 8.93 -0.98
CA TYR A 174 -7.32 10.01 -1.79
C TYR A 174 -8.09 11.03 -0.94
N ARG A 175 -8.95 10.58 -0.02
CA ARG A 175 -9.71 11.44 0.89
C ARG A 175 -8.78 12.22 1.83
N LEU A 176 -7.78 11.56 2.39
CA LEU A 176 -6.78 12.18 3.25
C LEU A 176 -5.99 13.29 2.52
N ALA A 177 -5.58 13.03 1.28
CA ALA A 177 -4.88 14.00 0.45
C ALA A 177 -5.79 15.17 0.06
N SER A 178 -7.04 14.89 -0.33
CA SER A 178 -8.01 15.89 -0.80
C SER A 178 -8.56 16.79 0.31
N PHE A 179 -8.63 16.28 1.55
CA PHE A 179 -9.21 17.02 2.69
C PHE A 179 -8.62 18.42 2.87
N ARG A 180 -7.39 18.59 2.51
CA ARG A 180 -6.66 19.83 2.64
C ARG A 180 -6.90 20.85 1.53
N PHE A 181 -7.02 20.36 0.29
CA PHE A 181 -7.31 21.26 -0.82
C PHE A 181 -8.67 21.98 -0.60
N ARG A 182 -9.64 21.29 -0.03
CA ARG A 182 -10.93 21.87 0.35
C ARG A 182 -10.80 22.94 1.44
N ARG A 183 -10.05 22.68 2.51
CA ARG A 183 -9.87 23.62 3.62
C ARG A 183 -9.11 24.88 3.23
N SER A 184 -8.17 24.78 2.28
CA SER A 184 -7.46 25.96 1.73
C SER A 184 -8.34 26.79 0.80
N ALA A 185 -9.25 26.17 0.05
CA ALA A 185 -10.22 26.87 -0.78
C ALA A 185 -11.22 27.66 0.08
N ASP A 186 -11.76 27.06 1.14
CA ASP A 186 -12.71 27.69 2.06
C ASP A 186 -12.11 28.91 2.80
N SER A 187 -10.81 28.81 3.17
CA SER A 187 -10.13 29.94 3.83
C SER A 187 -9.87 31.13 2.91
N LYS A 188 -9.64 30.90 1.62
CA LYS A 188 -9.48 31.97 0.62
C LYS A 188 -10.80 32.64 0.26
N GLY A 189 -11.88 31.87 0.21
CA GLY A 189 -13.21 32.40 -0.04
C GLY A 189 -13.66 33.39 1.05
N ARG A 190 -13.43 33.09 2.33
CA ARG A 190 -13.78 33.98 3.47
C ARG A 190 -12.97 35.27 3.53
N ASN A 191 -11.73 35.27 3.06
CA ASN A 191 -10.87 36.46 3.09
C ASN A 191 -11.05 37.35 1.85
N GLY A 192 -11.86 36.96 0.87
CA GLY A 192 -12.18 37.73 -0.33
C GLY A 192 -13.51 38.47 -0.26
N GLU A 193 -14.30 38.23 0.79
CA GLU A 193 -15.60 38.87 1.01
C GLU A 193 -15.57 40.00 2.08
N SER A 194 -14.39 40.36 2.57
CA SER A 194 -14.14 41.50 3.48
C SER A 194 -13.46 42.65 2.74
#